data_87c00e85a7a31f932283f6efc1378b84
#
_entry.id   87c00e85a7a31f932283f6efc1378b84
#
_cell.length_a   1.000
_cell.length_b   1.000
_cell.length_c   1.000
_cell.angle_alpha   90.00
_cell.angle_beta   90.00
_cell.angle_gamma   90.00
#
_symmetry.space_group_name_H-M   'P 1'
#
loop_
_entity.id
_entity.type
_entity.pdbx_description
1 polymer ?
#
loop_
_entity_poly.entity_id
_entity_poly.type
_entity_poly.pdbx_seq_one_letter_code
_entity_poly.pdbx_strand_id
1 'polypeptide(L)'
;MPQTKSDHFDVVIAGAGPAGAQCARDLATRGYDVVVLEAESEDEFPRQSNKSTGGTFPPMLSSFGIPDDVVMNFTDDVVIESPNDHFAQYQPGAVLDFGEFKRFLVADGKREGATYRFGARVNKPLVEDGELVGVQFSGGETVYGDIVVDATGPAAVLSKQLGVTTLERDKQAVAIEYEMDGVHLDHPGYADITDAMMLRLDHDIAPGGYSWIFHTGDETAKVGLCYLQNDAHRRYARDGMRIDEYLQYWLDTDPRFDAAERIDGRHHRGSAHLQMPERLSADNFMAIGDTAPTVDPVWGEGIHACMKSGRAAAITADHCFIANEVDTSAANLSGYDDLWHSEVAPEMRIRLLVSRVLYQAPNDRLDTFVRDLRRIDADELAKADDGSVRYLMKLLHVRDVPLLARVLLASRT
;
A
#
# COMPACT_ATOMS: atom_id res chain seq x y z
N MET A 1 -9.70 -26.80 32.09
CA MET A 1 -10.86 -27.30 31.35
C MET A 1 -10.32 -27.89 30.08
N PRO A 2 -10.78 -29.04 29.57
CA PRO A 2 -10.28 -29.56 28.31
C PRO A 2 -10.63 -28.57 27.21
N GLN A 3 -9.63 -28.13 26.45
CA GLN A 3 -9.78 -27.29 25.26
C GLN A 3 -10.77 -27.94 24.30
N THR A 4 -11.81 -27.23 23.95
CA THR A 4 -12.73 -27.69 22.92
C THR A 4 -12.01 -27.55 21.58
N LYS A 5 -12.11 -28.56 20.72
CA LYS A 5 -11.53 -28.66 19.36
C LYS A 5 -11.96 -27.53 18.41
N SER A 6 -12.65 -26.50 18.92
CA SER A 6 -13.26 -25.41 18.13
C SER A 6 -12.38 -24.16 17.93
N ASP A 7 -11.19 -24.11 18.52
CA ASP A 7 -10.31 -22.93 18.50
C ASP A 7 -8.96 -23.16 17.83
N HIS A 8 -8.79 -24.23 17.03
CA HIS A 8 -7.60 -24.51 16.24
C HIS A 8 -7.94 -24.50 14.75
N PHE A 9 -7.14 -23.81 13.97
CA PHE A 9 -7.24 -23.64 12.52
C PHE A 9 -5.91 -24.02 11.85
N ASP A 10 -5.94 -24.33 10.56
CA ASP A 10 -4.71 -24.51 9.79
C ASP A 10 -3.95 -23.16 9.73
N VAL A 11 -4.68 -22.06 9.47
CA VAL A 11 -4.08 -20.73 9.38
C VAL A 11 -4.88 -19.67 10.14
N VAL A 12 -4.19 -18.91 10.99
CA VAL A 12 -4.73 -17.73 11.69
C VAL A 12 -4.18 -16.45 11.06
N ILE A 13 -5.05 -15.59 10.56
CA ILE A 13 -4.70 -14.33 9.88
C ILE A 13 -5.12 -13.15 10.75
N ALA A 14 -4.19 -12.27 11.09
CA ALA A 14 -4.44 -11.05 11.85
C ALA A 14 -4.66 -9.86 10.90
N GLY A 15 -5.91 -9.45 10.70
CA GLY A 15 -6.33 -8.31 9.87
C GLY A 15 -7.03 -8.73 8.57
N ALA A 16 -8.19 -8.09 8.29
CA ALA A 16 -9.01 -8.27 7.08
C ALA A 16 -8.77 -7.17 6.03
N GLY A 17 -7.54 -6.64 5.95
CA GLY A 17 -7.10 -5.78 4.86
C GLY A 17 -6.94 -6.56 3.56
N PRO A 18 -6.62 -5.90 2.42
CA PRO A 18 -6.52 -6.57 1.11
C PRO A 18 -5.62 -7.80 1.11
N ALA A 19 -4.45 -7.75 1.75
CA ALA A 19 -3.54 -8.88 1.81
C ALA A 19 -4.10 -10.06 2.63
N GLY A 20 -4.63 -9.78 3.85
CA GLY A 20 -5.18 -10.81 4.72
C GLY A 20 -6.44 -11.45 4.15
N ALA A 21 -7.35 -10.66 3.60
CA ALA A 21 -8.56 -11.15 2.97
C ALA A 21 -8.25 -11.98 1.70
N GLN A 22 -7.26 -11.57 0.90
CA GLN A 22 -6.84 -12.34 -0.27
C GLN A 22 -6.17 -13.66 0.14
N CYS A 23 -5.31 -13.65 1.16
CA CYS A 23 -4.71 -14.86 1.70
C CYS A 23 -5.80 -15.84 2.16
N ALA A 24 -6.79 -15.36 2.91
CA ALA A 24 -7.92 -16.17 3.37
C ALA A 24 -8.73 -16.77 2.23
N ARG A 25 -9.05 -15.97 1.19
CA ARG A 25 -9.76 -16.46 -0.01
C ARG A 25 -9.02 -17.62 -0.67
N ASP A 26 -7.74 -17.42 -0.94
CA ASP A 26 -6.94 -18.40 -1.67
C ASP A 26 -6.72 -19.69 -0.86
N LEU A 27 -6.59 -19.62 0.46
CA LEU A 27 -6.48 -20.77 1.33
C LEU A 27 -7.82 -21.51 1.50
N ALA A 28 -8.91 -20.77 1.73
CA ALA A 28 -10.24 -21.38 1.86
C ALA A 28 -10.66 -22.09 0.57
N THR A 29 -10.39 -21.51 -0.60
CA THR A 29 -10.64 -22.17 -1.91
C THR A 29 -9.87 -23.48 -2.06
N ARG A 30 -8.72 -23.64 -1.39
CA ARG A 30 -7.95 -24.89 -1.34
C ARG A 30 -8.44 -25.89 -0.27
N GLY A 31 -9.42 -25.47 0.56
CA GLY A 31 -10.07 -26.32 1.55
C GLY A 31 -9.40 -26.30 2.93
N TYR A 32 -8.51 -25.34 3.19
CA TYR A 32 -7.91 -25.15 4.52
C TYR A 32 -8.88 -24.46 5.49
N ASP A 33 -8.79 -24.83 6.78
CA ASP A 33 -9.53 -24.17 7.85
C ASP A 33 -8.84 -22.87 8.26
N VAL A 34 -9.43 -21.74 7.88
CA VAL A 34 -8.83 -20.41 8.02
C VAL A 34 -9.69 -19.51 8.89
N VAL A 35 -9.07 -18.82 9.85
CA VAL A 35 -9.71 -17.74 10.60
C VAL A 35 -9.00 -16.43 10.38
N VAL A 36 -9.79 -15.38 10.09
CA VAL A 36 -9.35 -13.98 10.01
C VAL A 36 -9.86 -13.23 11.23
N LEU A 37 -8.97 -12.55 11.94
CA LEU A 37 -9.28 -11.73 13.11
C LEU A 37 -9.23 -10.26 12.70
N GLU A 38 -10.38 -9.58 12.69
CA GLU A 38 -10.49 -8.17 12.33
C GLU A 38 -10.78 -7.31 13.55
N ALA A 39 -10.08 -6.19 13.66
CA ALA A 39 -10.17 -5.28 14.80
C ALA A 39 -11.47 -4.48 14.83
N GLU A 40 -12.04 -4.16 13.67
CA GLU A 40 -13.34 -3.47 13.60
C GLU A 40 -14.49 -4.42 13.89
N SER A 41 -15.59 -3.88 14.43
CA SER A 41 -16.84 -4.62 14.54
C SER A 41 -17.46 -4.86 13.16
N GLU A 42 -18.29 -5.89 13.03
CA GLU A 42 -18.84 -6.27 11.72
C GLU A 42 -19.76 -5.16 11.12
N ASP A 43 -20.47 -4.44 11.96
CA ASP A 43 -21.35 -3.33 11.57
C ASP A 43 -20.59 -2.06 11.21
N GLU A 44 -19.37 -1.89 11.70
CA GLU A 44 -18.51 -0.74 11.38
C GLU A 44 -17.53 -1.01 10.23
N PHE A 45 -17.23 -2.29 9.95
CA PHE A 45 -16.26 -2.64 8.92
C PHE A 45 -16.72 -2.24 7.50
N PRO A 46 -15.91 -1.61 6.71
CA PRO A 46 -14.52 -1.16 6.89
C PRO A 46 -14.41 0.36 7.17
N ARG A 47 -15.22 0.92 8.01
CA ARG A 47 -15.37 2.37 8.23
C ARG A 47 -14.06 3.04 8.66
N GLN A 48 -13.37 2.48 9.67
CA GLN A 48 -12.14 3.08 10.20
C GLN A 48 -10.89 2.64 9.45
N SER A 49 -10.95 1.47 8.80
CA SER A 49 -9.84 0.89 8.06
C SER A 49 -9.82 1.31 6.59
N ASN A 50 -10.72 2.19 6.16
CA ASN A 50 -10.69 2.77 4.82
C ASN A 50 -9.58 3.84 4.75
N LYS A 51 -8.35 3.42 4.40
CA LYS A 51 -7.15 4.26 4.50
C LYS A 51 -6.35 4.31 3.20
N SER A 52 -6.95 3.95 2.07
CA SER A 52 -6.30 4.00 0.78
C SER A 52 -7.10 4.86 -0.18
N THR A 53 -6.40 5.63 -1.01
CA THR A 53 -6.98 6.38 -2.12
C THR A 53 -7.73 5.49 -3.09
N GLY A 54 -7.29 4.23 -3.23
CA GLY A 54 -7.96 3.25 -4.09
C GLY A 54 -7.53 3.29 -5.55
N GLY A 55 -6.55 4.11 -5.92
CA GLY A 55 -5.99 4.10 -7.26
C GLY A 55 -5.31 2.77 -7.57
N THR A 56 -5.63 2.17 -8.71
CA THR A 56 -5.09 0.91 -9.18
C THR A 56 -5.21 0.79 -10.70
N PHE A 57 -4.82 -0.36 -11.26
CA PHE A 57 -4.83 -0.62 -12.69
C PHE A 57 -5.63 -1.88 -13.04
N PRO A 58 -6.22 -1.97 -14.26
CA PRO A 58 -7.03 -3.11 -14.69
C PRO A 58 -6.41 -4.49 -14.48
N PRO A 59 -5.08 -4.71 -14.65
CA PRO A 59 -4.45 -6.00 -14.34
C PRO A 59 -4.65 -6.48 -12.89
N MET A 60 -4.74 -5.57 -11.92
CA MET A 60 -5.07 -5.94 -10.54
C MET A 60 -6.49 -6.48 -10.45
N LEU A 61 -7.47 -5.78 -11.03
CA LEU A 61 -8.87 -6.20 -11.02
C LEU A 61 -9.03 -7.60 -11.63
N SER A 62 -8.52 -7.79 -12.84
CA SER A 62 -8.63 -9.05 -13.60
C SER A 62 -7.89 -10.21 -12.93
N SER A 63 -6.69 -9.99 -12.39
CA SER A 63 -5.87 -11.04 -11.77
C SER A 63 -6.47 -11.59 -10.46
N PHE A 64 -7.29 -10.79 -9.79
CA PHE A 64 -7.90 -11.16 -8.51
C PHE A 64 -9.42 -11.31 -8.58
N GLY A 65 -10.01 -11.21 -9.77
CA GLY A 65 -11.45 -11.34 -9.96
C GLY A 65 -12.25 -10.28 -9.22
N ILE A 66 -11.75 -9.05 -9.22
CA ILE A 66 -12.41 -7.91 -8.57
C ILE A 66 -13.47 -7.38 -9.53
N PRO A 67 -14.74 -7.29 -9.12
CA PRO A 67 -15.83 -6.83 -9.98
C PRO A 67 -15.80 -5.31 -10.18
N ASP A 68 -16.36 -4.85 -11.29
CA ASP A 68 -16.39 -3.44 -11.64
C ASP A 68 -17.29 -2.60 -10.71
N ASP A 69 -18.21 -3.21 -9.99
CA ASP A 69 -19.12 -2.53 -9.07
C ASP A 69 -18.43 -1.93 -7.81
N VAL A 70 -17.18 -2.31 -7.56
CA VAL A 70 -16.37 -1.68 -6.53
C VAL A 70 -15.51 -0.52 -7.07
N VAL A 71 -15.58 -0.23 -8.36
CA VAL A 71 -14.87 0.86 -9.03
C VAL A 71 -15.76 2.10 -9.04
N MET A 72 -15.28 3.20 -8.47
CA MET A 72 -15.97 4.49 -8.53
C MET A 72 -15.84 5.10 -9.92
N ASN A 73 -14.64 5.05 -10.50
CA ASN A 73 -14.37 5.59 -11.83
C ASN A 73 -13.22 4.83 -12.51
N PHE A 74 -13.37 4.56 -13.80
CA PHE A 74 -12.27 4.16 -14.68
C PHE A 74 -11.67 5.42 -15.30
N THR A 75 -10.35 5.46 -15.40
CA THR A 75 -9.61 6.58 -15.97
C THR A 75 -8.81 6.12 -17.18
N ASP A 76 -8.62 7.01 -18.16
CA ASP A 76 -7.84 6.71 -19.36
C ASP A 76 -6.38 7.08 -19.21
N ASP A 77 -6.08 8.11 -18.39
CA ASP A 77 -4.76 8.71 -18.32
C ASP A 77 -4.17 8.69 -16.89
N VAL A 78 -2.85 8.67 -16.84
CA VAL A 78 -2.07 9.09 -15.68
C VAL A 78 -1.41 10.43 -16.01
N VAL A 79 -1.60 11.42 -15.12
CA VAL A 79 -1.01 12.75 -15.24
C VAL A 79 0.02 12.95 -14.14
N ILE A 80 1.22 13.39 -14.50
CA ILE A 80 2.26 13.79 -13.55
C ILE A 80 2.48 15.30 -13.69
N GLU A 81 2.23 16.04 -12.62
CA GLU A 81 2.45 17.49 -12.55
C GLU A 81 3.69 17.83 -11.72
N SER A 82 4.25 18.99 -12.01
CA SER A 82 5.21 19.73 -11.17
C SER A 82 4.75 21.19 -11.06
N PRO A 83 5.43 22.08 -10.33
CA PRO A 83 4.97 23.47 -10.20
C PRO A 83 4.70 24.19 -11.52
N ASN A 84 5.48 23.91 -12.59
CA ASN A 84 5.44 24.65 -13.84
C ASN A 84 5.32 23.78 -15.11
N ASP A 85 5.15 22.47 -14.96
CA ASP A 85 5.04 21.56 -16.11
C ASP A 85 4.14 20.37 -15.77
N HIS A 86 3.60 19.71 -16.81
CA HIS A 86 2.86 18.47 -16.66
C HIS A 86 3.16 17.50 -17.80
N PHE A 87 2.90 16.24 -17.55
CA PHE A 87 3.00 15.16 -18.52
C PHE A 87 1.77 14.25 -18.36
N ALA A 88 1.05 14.02 -19.45
CA ALA A 88 -0.08 13.10 -19.51
C ALA A 88 0.29 11.90 -20.39
N GLN A 89 -0.12 10.72 -19.97
CA GLN A 89 0.10 9.47 -20.68
C GLN A 89 -1.18 8.65 -20.65
N TYR A 90 -1.56 8.10 -21.80
CA TYR A 90 -2.60 7.08 -21.86
C TYR A 90 -2.16 5.85 -21.09
N GLN A 91 -2.80 5.63 -19.98
CA GLN A 91 -2.57 4.51 -19.08
C GLN A 91 -3.87 4.24 -18.31
N PRO A 92 -4.72 3.34 -18.82
CA PRO A 92 -5.98 3.03 -18.17
C PRO A 92 -5.81 2.64 -16.71
N GLY A 93 -6.60 3.27 -15.87
CA GLY A 93 -6.60 3.11 -14.44
C GLY A 93 -7.98 2.88 -13.87
N ALA A 94 -8.07 2.70 -12.57
CA ALA A 94 -9.32 2.60 -11.83
C ALA A 94 -9.17 3.21 -10.43
N VAL A 95 -10.18 3.90 -9.97
CA VAL A 95 -10.29 4.43 -8.61
C VAL A 95 -11.37 3.65 -7.87
N LEU A 96 -10.99 2.91 -6.83
CA LEU A 96 -11.90 2.03 -6.11
C LEU A 96 -12.67 2.79 -5.00
N ASP A 97 -13.93 2.41 -4.78
CA ASP A 97 -14.47 2.51 -3.43
C ASP A 97 -13.76 1.46 -2.58
N PHE A 98 -12.78 1.93 -1.82
CA PHE A 98 -11.92 1.04 -1.05
C PHE A 98 -12.69 0.31 0.06
N GLY A 99 -13.81 0.88 0.51
CA GLY A 99 -14.70 0.24 1.46
C GLY A 99 -15.44 -0.94 0.83
N GLU A 100 -16.07 -0.71 -0.33
CA GLU A 100 -16.77 -1.77 -1.08
C GLU A 100 -15.80 -2.87 -1.55
N PHE A 101 -14.60 -2.49 -2.02
CA PHE A 101 -13.55 -3.44 -2.35
C PHE A 101 -13.23 -4.39 -1.17
N LYS A 102 -13.04 -3.85 0.03
CA LYS A 102 -12.77 -4.68 1.21
C LYS A 102 -13.96 -5.54 1.61
N ARG A 103 -15.20 -5.01 1.52
CA ARG A 103 -16.42 -5.79 1.77
C ARG A 103 -16.52 -6.96 0.79
N PHE A 104 -16.25 -6.70 -0.49
CA PHE A 104 -16.21 -7.74 -1.51
C PHE A 104 -15.22 -8.85 -1.14
N LEU A 105 -13.98 -8.51 -0.80
CA LEU A 105 -12.96 -9.50 -0.45
C LEU A 105 -13.36 -10.38 0.74
N VAL A 106 -13.94 -9.76 1.77
CA VAL A 106 -14.43 -10.48 2.96
C VAL A 106 -15.63 -11.37 2.62
N ALA A 107 -16.59 -10.85 1.85
CA ALA A 107 -17.77 -11.62 1.45
C ALA A 107 -17.38 -12.82 0.58
N ASP A 108 -16.44 -12.61 -0.32
CA ASP A 108 -15.90 -13.67 -1.18
C ASP A 108 -15.16 -14.74 -0.36
N GLY A 109 -14.28 -14.32 0.57
CA GLY A 109 -13.58 -15.22 1.47
C GLY A 109 -14.54 -16.04 2.35
N LYS A 110 -15.61 -15.43 2.87
CA LYS A 110 -16.68 -16.14 3.60
C LYS A 110 -17.38 -17.17 2.72
N ARG A 111 -17.65 -16.84 1.45
CA ARG A 111 -18.28 -17.75 0.49
C ARG A 111 -17.40 -18.95 0.17
N GLU A 112 -16.08 -18.76 0.11
CA GLU A 112 -15.11 -19.85 -0.10
C GLU A 112 -14.85 -20.67 1.18
N GLY A 113 -15.35 -20.27 2.36
CA GLY A 113 -15.29 -21.05 3.60
C GLY A 113 -14.41 -20.45 4.70
N ALA A 114 -13.76 -19.30 4.48
CA ALA A 114 -12.98 -18.66 5.54
C ALA A 114 -13.89 -18.13 6.66
N THR A 115 -13.46 -18.33 7.90
CA THR A 115 -14.10 -17.81 9.11
C THR A 115 -13.60 -16.38 9.39
N TYR A 116 -14.49 -15.43 9.65
CA TYR A 116 -14.14 -14.07 10.05
C TYR A 116 -14.67 -13.77 11.44
N ARG A 117 -13.80 -13.31 12.34
CA ARG A 117 -14.16 -12.82 13.70
C ARG A 117 -13.89 -11.31 13.74
N PHE A 118 -14.95 -10.53 13.78
CA PHE A 118 -14.89 -9.07 13.90
C PHE A 118 -14.85 -8.65 15.37
N GLY A 119 -14.39 -7.41 15.65
CA GLY A 119 -14.13 -6.94 17.01
C GLY A 119 -12.97 -7.67 17.71
N ALA A 120 -12.23 -8.48 16.96
CA ALA A 120 -11.18 -9.39 17.41
C ALA A 120 -9.79 -8.76 17.18
N ARG A 121 -9.49 -7.64 17.85
CA ARG A 121 -8.19 -6.96 17.74
C ARG A 121 -7.07 -7.84 18.28
N VAL A 122 -6.18 -8.28 17.40
CA VAL A 122 -4.98 -9.04 17.77
C VAL A 122 -4.01 -8.17 18.55
N ASN A 123 -3.50 -8.68 19.67
CA ASN A 123 -2.66 -7.94 20.60
C ASN A 123 -1.23 -8.49 20.69
N LYS A 124 -1.08 -9.79 20.66
CA LYS A 124 0.24 -10.43 20.75
C LYS A 124 0.25 -11.87 20.21
N PRO A 125 1.44 -12.38 19.84
CA PRO A 125 1.63 -13.80 19.53
C PRO A 125 1.39 -14.65 20.78
N LEU A 126 0.87 -15.85 20.59
CA LEU A 126 0.80 -16.91 21.59
C LEU A 126 1.97 -17.87 21.37
N VAL A 127 2.88 -17.89 22.34
CA VAL A 127 4.08 -18.72 22.28
C VAL A 127 4.05 -19.70 23.44
N GLU A 128 4.15 -21.00 23.16
CA GLU A 128 4.21 -22.07 24.14
C GLU A 128 5.49 -22.88 23.91
N ASP A 129 6.24 -23.14 24.94
CA ASP A 129 7.54 -23.86 24.89
C ASP A 129 8.56 -23.34 23.88
N GLY A 130 8.42 -22.04 23.52
CA GLY A 130 9.27 -21.35 22.53
C GLY A 130 8.77 -21.40 21.09
N GLU A 131 7.66 -22.09 20.83
CA GLU A 131 7.02 -22.20 19.52
C GLU A 131 5.81 -21.27 19.41
N LEU A 132 5.64 -20.63 18.26
CA LEU A 132 4.44 -19.85 17.95
C LEU A 132 3.31 -20.82 17.64
N VAL A 133 2.23 -20.76 18.41
CA VAL A 133 1.09 -21.70 18.30
C VAL A 133 -0.24 -20.98 18.02
N GLY A 134 -0.23 -19.65 17.90
CA GLY A 134 -1.44 -18.87 17.67
C GLY A 134 -1.32 -17.40 18.06
N VAL A 135 -2.45 -16.77 18.38
CA VAL A 135 -2.49 -15.36 18.79
C VAL A 135 -3.45 -15.13 19.95
N GLN A 136 -3.18 -14.07 20.72
CA GLN A 136 -4.13 -13.51 21.67
C GLN A 136 -4.76 -12.24 21.10
N PHE A 137 -6.06 -12.08 21.27
CA PHE A 137 -6.83 -10.95 20.79
C PHE A 137 -7.75 -10.35 21.88
N SER A 138 -8.66 -9.47 21.52
CA SER A 138 -9.54 -8.71 22.42
C SER A 138 -10.03 -9.50 23.62
N GLY A 139 -9.96 -8.90 24.83
CA GLY A 139 -10.43 -9.55 26.05
C GLY A 139 -9.51 -10.63 26.63
N GLY A 140 -8.39 -10.94 26.00
CA GLY A 140 -7.47 -12.02 26.41
C GLY A 140 -7.85 -13.37 25.84
N GLU A 141 -8.77 -13.42 24.89
CA GLU A 141 -9.11 -14.63 24.13
C GLU A 141 -7.93 -15.11 23.28
N THR A 142 -7.88 -16.40 23.02
CA THR A 142 -6.82 -17.05 22.22
C THR A 142 -7.41 -17.88 21.10
N VAL A 143 -6.67 -17.96 19.98
CA VAL A 143 -6.92 -18.89 18.89
C VAL A 143 -5.61 -19.50 18.47
N TYR A 144 -5.64 -20.78 18.14
CA TYR A 144 -4.49 -21.60 17.77
C TYR A 144 -4.47 -21.86 16.26
N GLY A 145 -3.27 -22.03 15.70
CA GLY A 145 -3.11 -22.39 14.30
C GLY A 145 -1.70 -22.84 14.00
N ASP A 146 -1.56 -23.66 12.96
CA ASP A 146 -0.26 -24.20 12.53
C ASP A 146 0.59 -23.10 11.87
N ILE A 147 -0.06 -22.13 11.18
CA ILE A 147 0.58 -20.95 10.64
C ILE A 147 -0.17 -19.69 11.13
N VAL A 148 0.59 -18.68 11.57
CA VAL A 148 0.10 -17.35 11.92
C VAL A 148 0.55 -16.35 10.87
N VAL A 149 -0.39 -15.58 10.32
CA VAL A 149 -0.12 -14.55 9.30
C VAL A 149 -0.39 -13.15 9.88
N ASP A 150 0.63 -12.32 9.94
CA ASP A 150 0.48 -10.91 10.34
C ASP A 150 0.13 -10.04 9.12
N ALA A 151 -1.14 -9.67 9.00
CA ALA A 151 -1.71 -8.75 8.03
C ALA A 151 -2.23 -7.46 8.70
N THR A 152 -1.64 -7.06 9.84
CA THR A 152 -2.09 -5.91 10.64
C THR A 152 -1.67 -4.55 10.03
N GLY A 153 -1.15 -4.57 8.83
CA GLY A 153 -0.73 -3.39 8.08
C GLY A 153 0.47 -2.68 8.71
N PRO A 154 0.59 -1.34 8.61
CA PRO A 154 1.76 -0.60 9.08
C PRO A 154 2.00 -0.71 10.60
N ALA A 155 1.04 -1.21 11.34
CA ALA A 155 1.20 -1.47 12.77
C ALA A 155 2.15 -2.64 13.06
N ALA A 156 2.20 -3.66 12.19
CA ALA A 156 3.05 -4.84 12.27
C ALA A 156 3.04 -5.45 13.69
N VAL A 157 1.84 -5.74 14.19
CA VAL A 157 1.62 -6.02 15.62
C VAL A 157 2.37 -7.27 16.08
N LEU A 158 2.29 -8.34 15.30
CA LEU A 158 2.95 -9.61 15.63
C LEU A 158 4.41 -9.61 15.19
N SER A 159 4.69 -9.11 13.99
CA SER A 159 6.03 -9.11 13.39
C SER A 159 7.06 -8.38 14.26
N LYS A 160 6.67 -7.24 14.86
CA LYS A 160 7.53 -6.49 15.79
C LYS A 160 7.80 -7.26 17.08
N GLN A 161 6.79 -7.91 17.64
CA GLN A 161 6.93 -8.66 18.90
C GLN A 161 7.74 -9.95 18.71
N LEU A 162 7.66 -10.56 17.53
CA LEU A 162 8.46 -11.75 17.16
C LEU A 162 9.87 -11.39 16.67
N GLY A 163 10.17 -10.09 16.50
CA GLY A 163 11.46 -9.65 15.97
C GLY A 163 11.72 -10.06 14.52
N VAL A 164 10.64 -10.28 13.74
CA VAL A 164 10.73 -10.59 12.31
C VAL A 164 10.90 -9.33 11.49
N THR A 165 10.19 -8.27 11.84
CA THR A 165 10.25 -6.99 11.13
C THR A 165 10.65 -5.87 12.08
N THR A 166 11.64 -5.09 11.68
CA THR A 166 11.97 -3.80 12.31
C THR A 166 11.53 -2.69 11.38
N LEU A 167 10.55 -1.87 11.80
CA LEU A 167 10.05 -0.75 11.02
C LEU A 167 10.66 0.55 11.54
N GLU A 168 11.44 1.22 10.69
CA GLU A 168 12.16 2.44 11.04
C GLU A 168 11.26 3.67 10.84
N ARG A 169 11.28 4.59 11.80
CA ARG A 169 10.43 5.77 11.79
C ARG A 169 10.74 6.73 10.62
N ASP A 170 11.99 6.89 10.26
CA ASP A 170 12.42 7.75 9.16
C ASP A 170 12.18 7.15 7.77
N LYS A 171 11.71 5.90 7.72
CA LYS A 171 11.21 5.22 6.53
C LYS A 171 9.68 5.24 6.44
N GLN A 172 9.01 5.87 7.39
CA GLN A 172 7.56 5.96 7.39
C GLN A 172 7.09 7.13 6.53
N ALA A 173 6.26 6.84 5.56
CA ALA A 173 5.41 7.81 4.88
C ALA A 173 4.11 8.00 5.66
N VAL A 174 3.63 9.24 5.70
CA VAL A 174 2.32 9.60 6.25
C VAL A 174 1.49 10.26 5.15
N ALA A 175 0.18 10.02 5.17
CA ALA A 175 -0.74 10.52 4.17
C ALA A 175 -2.02 11.08 4.79
N ILE A 176 -2.62 12.06 4.11
CA ILE A 176 -3.95 12.58 4.37
C ILE A 176 -4.70 12.76 3.06
N GLU A 177 -6.00 12.51 3.07
CA GLU A 177 -6.89 12.61 1.92
C GLU A 177 -8.26 13.11 2.33
N TYR A 178 -8.87 13.91 1.46
CA TYR A 178 -10.29 14.28 1.51
C TYR A 178 -10.97 13.82 0.23
N GLU A 179 -12.22 13.40 0.33
CA GLU A 179 -13.11 13.31 -0.82
C GLU A 179 -13.76 14.67 -1.01
N MET A 180 -13.69 15.21 -2.22
CA MET A 180 -14.11 16.57 -2.58
C MET A 180 -15.18 16.51 -3.68
N ASP A 181 -16.13 17.43 -3.62
CA ASP A 181 -17.14 17.69 -4.67
C ASP A 181 -16.91 19.08 -5.26
N GLY A 182 -17.22 19.28 -6.54
CA GLY A 182 -17.03 20.55 -7.25
C GLY A 182 -15.57 20.87 -7.60
N VAL A 183 -14.74 19.85 -7.81
CA VAL A 183 -13.36 20.02 -8.26
C VAL A 183 -13.34 20.37 -9.75
N HIS A 184 -12.69 21.47 -10.13
CA HIS A 184 -12.56 21.91 -11.52
C HIS A 184 -11.46 21.13 -12.25
N LEU A 185 -11.83 19.97 -12.80
CA LEU A 185 -10.90 18.97 -13.37
C LEU A 185 -10.25 19.41 -14.70
N ASP A 186 -10.88 20.32 -15.46
CA ASP A 186 -10.43 20.83 -16.75
C ASP A 186 -10.00 22.33 -16.69
N HIS A 187 -9.53 22.80 -15.53
CA HIS A 187 -9.15 24.21 -15.34
C HIS A 187 -8.07 24.66 -16.33
N PRO A 188 -8.28 25.79 -17.09
CA PRO A 188 -7.42 26.17 -18.21
C PRO A 188 -5.94 26.42 -17.90
N GLY A 189 -5.58 26.59 -16.64
CA GLY A 189 -4.18 26.79 -16.20
C GLY A 189 -3.42 25.51 -15.87
N TYR A 190 -4.06 24.36 -15.96
CA TYR A 190 -3.55 23.05 -15.51
C TYR A 190 -3.74 21.98 -16.57
N ALA A 191 -3.24 20.78 -16.33
CA ALA A 191 -3.58 19.61 -17.13
C ALA A 191 -5.09 19.31 -16.99
N ASP A 192 -5.71 18.89 -18.09
CA ASP A 192 -7.03 18.27 -18.05
C ASP A 192 -6.91 16.91 -17.34
N ILE A 193 -7.66 16.74 -16.27
CA ILE A 193 -7.66 15.52 -15.44
C ILE A 193 -9.06 14.90 -15.31
N THR A 194 -9.96 15.23 -16.21
CA THR A 194 -11.35 14.75 -16.25
C THR A 194 -11.43 13.22 -16.28
N ASP A 195 -10.49 12.57 -16.98
CA ASP A 195 -10.40 11.12 -17.08
C ASP A 195 -9.03 10.61 -16.61
N ALA A 196 -8.49 11.18 -15.52
CA ALA A 196 -7.14 10.87 -15.10
C ALA A 196 -6.99 10.58 -13.60
N MET A 197 -5.93 9.84 -13.28
CA MET A 197 -5.29 9.84 -11.97
C MET A 197 -4.09 10.80 -12.03
N MET A 198 -4.13 11.90 -11.29
CA MET A 198 -3.06 12.90 -11.29
C MET A 198 -2.20 12.81 -10.03
N LEU A 199 -0.88 12.80 -10.22
CA LEU A 199 0.14 12.92 -9.18
C LEU A 199 0.90 14.24 -9.37
N ARG A 200 1.11 15.02 -8.29
CA ARG A 200 1.85 16.27 -8.33
C ARG A 200 3.08 16.23 -7.45
N LEU A 201 4.22 16.49 -8.06
CA LEU A 201 5.53 16.59 -7.41
C LEU A 201 5.82 18.07 -7.12
N ASP A 202 5.52 18.52 -5.91
CA ASP A 202 5.69 19.93 -5.52
C ASP A 202 5.97 20.02 -4.01
N HIS A 203 7.18 20.46 -3.64
CA HIS A 203 7.58 20.56 -2.24
C HIS A 203 6.90 21.69 -1.47
N ASP A 204 6.27 22.65 -2.15
CA ASP A 204 5.48 23.68 -1.49
C ASP A 204 4.14 23.13 -0.97
N ILE A 205 3.67 22.02 -1.57
CA ILE A 205 2.44 21.31 -1.22
C ILE A 205 2.75 20.05 -0.39
N ALA A 206 3.66 19.21 -0.89
CA ALA A 206 4.01 17.92 -0.28
C ALA A 206 5.54 17.81 -0.09
N PRO A 207 6.11 18.40 0.97
CA PRO A 207 7.56 18.49 1.16
C PRO A 207 8.20 17.12 1.35
N GLY A 208 8.99 16.66 0.37
CA GLY A 208 9.63 15.35 0.37
C GLY A 208 8.69 14.19 0.03
N GLY A 209 7.61 14.48 -0.72
CA GLY A 209 6.60 13.53 -1.17
C GLY A 209 5.87 14.02 -2.41
N TYR A 210 4.60 13.68 -2.51
CA TYR A 210 3.71 14.08 -3.62
C TYR A 210 2.27 14.28 -3.14
N SER A 211 1.47 14.95 -3.97
CA SER A 211 0.03 15.10 -3.80
C SER A 211 -0.72 14.50 -4.99
N TRP A 212 -2.02 14.28 -4.86
CA TRP A 212 -2.83 13.67 -5.91
C TRP A 212 -4.22 14.25 -5.99
N ILE A 213 -4.80 14.18 -7.20
CA ILE A 213 -6.22 14.32 -7.50
C ILE A 213 -6.63 13.11 -8.32
N PHE A 214 -7.48 12.26 -7.79
CA PHE A 214 -8.00 11.08 -8.48
C PHE A 214 -9.49 11.26 -8.71
N HIS A 215 -9.88 11.43 -9.95
CA HIS A 215 -11.27 11.61 -10.36
C HIS A 215 -12.11 10.38 -9.98
N THR A 216 -13.24 10.61 -9.30
CA THR A 216 -14.12 9.56 -8.80
C THR A 216 -15.50 9.52 -9.47
N GLY A 217 -15.72 10.36 -10.46
CA GLY A 217 -16.95 10.52 -11.24
C GLY A 217 -17.57 11.90 -11.06
N ASP A 218 -18.30 12.39 -12.06
CA ASP A 218 -18.85 13.73 -12.13
C ASP A 218 -17.78 14.82 -11.84
N GLU A 219 -18.01 15.69 -10.86
CA GLU A 219 -17.04 16.70 -10.38
C GLU A 219 -16.39 16.29 -9.05
N THR A 220 -16.45 15.01 -8.71
CA THR A 220 -15.89 14.49 -7.45
C THR A 220 -14.48 13.94 -7.63
N ALA A 221 -13.66 14.11 -6.60
CA ALA A 221 -12.30 13.59 -6.60
C ALA A 221 -11.79 13.26 -5.19
N LYS A 222 -10.85 12.33 -5.11
CA LYS A 222 -10.01 12.12 -3.93
C LYS A 222 -8.78 13.01 -4.04
N VAL A 223 -8.63 13.91 -3.09
CA VAL A 223 -7.55 14.91 -3.04
C VAL A 223 -6.71 14.70 -1.80
N GLY A 224 -5.43 14.47 -1.99
CA GLY A 224 -4.58 14.16 -0.85
C GLY A 224 -3.11 14.43 -1.09
N LEU A 225 -2.32 14.24 -0.05
CA LEU A 225 -0.87 14.31 -0.11
C LEU A 225 -0.21 13.34 0.86
N CYS A 226 1.03 12.98 0.54
CA CYS A 226 1.88 12.21 1.42
C CYS A 226 3.32 12.73 1.40
N TYR A 227 4.08 12.39 2.45
CA TYR A 227 5.52 12.60 2.48
C TYR A 227 6.20 11.60 3.43
N LEU A 228 7.48 11.34 3.18
CA LEU A 228 8.30 10.57 4.10
C LEU A 228 8.80 11.45 5.25
N GLN A 229 8.79 10.92 6.47
CA GLN A 229 9.28 11.62 7.67
C GLN A 229 10.82 11.59 7.77
N ASN A 230 11.52 12.00 6.74
CA ASN A 230 12.98 11.90 6.58
C ASN A 230 13.67 13.25 6.30
N ASP A 231 14.94 13.21 5.89
CA ASP A 231 15.73 14.42 5.58
C ASP A 231 15.19 15.22 4.38
N ALA A 232 14.53 14.56 3.41
CA ALA A 232 13.91 15.27 2.30
C ALA A 232 12.75 16.14 2.80
N HIS A 233 11.87 15.58 3.62
CA HIS A 233 10.81 16.36 4.26
C HIS A 233 11.40 17.51 5.10
N ARG A 234 12.36 17.24 6.01
CA ARG A 234 12.98 18.28 6.86
C ARG A 234 13.59 19.42 6.07
N ARG A 235 14.07 19.16 4.85
CA ARG A 235 14.68 20.19 3.97
C ARG A 235 13.65 21.17 3.42
N TYR A 236 12.47 20.71 3.06
CA TYR A 236 11.47 21.49 2.36
C TYR A 236 10.28 21.87 3.24
N ALA A 237 10.15 21.24 4.41
CA ALA A 237 9.07 21.53 5.34
C ALA A 237 9.11 22.97 5.85
N ARG A 238 7.93 23.56 5.99
CA ARG A 238 7.74 24.84 6.68
C ARG A 238 7.67 24.58 8.17
N ASP A 239 8.32 25.42 8.96
CA ASP A 239 8.40 25.26 10.42
C ASP A 239 7.03 25.14 11.06
N GLY A 240 6.84 24.03 11.80
CA GLY A 240 5.61 23.76 12.57
C GLY A 240 4.39 23.37 11.76
N MET A 241 4.45 23.34 10.42
CA MET A 241 3.30 23.02 9.57
C MET A 241 3.03 21.51 9.55
N ARG A 242 1.79 21.14 9.86
CA ARG A 242 1.34 19.74 9.90
C ARG A 242 0.76 19.31 8.55
N ILE A 243 0.59 18.00 8.37
CA ILE A 243 0.11 17.42 7.11
C ILE A 243 -1.28 17.94 6.70
N ASP A 244 -2.17 18.16 7.64
CA ASP A 244 -3.50 18.72 7.39
C ASP A 244 -3.44 20.19 6.96
N GLU A 245 -2.46 20.95 7.47
CA GLU A 245 -2.24 22.35 7.10
C GLU A 245 -1.62 22.48 5.70
N TYR A 246 -0.78 21.51 5.26
CA TYR A 246 -0.31 21.44 3.89
C TYR A 246 -1.44 21.15 2.91
N LEU A 247 -2.32 20.20 3.22
CA LEU A 247 -3.47 19.91 2.37
C LEU A 247 -4.41 21.12 2.31
N GLN A 248 -4.69 21.79 3.44
CA GLN A 248 -5.51 23.00 3.45
C GLN A 248 -4.86 24.12 2.64
N TYR A 249 -3.54 24.33 2.77
CA TYR A 249 -2.81 25.31 1.98
C TYR A 249 -2.96 25.04 0.48
N TRP A 250 -2.89 23.78 0.03
CA TRP A 250 -3.10 23.45 -1.38
C TRP A 250 -4.52 23.76 -1.82
N LEU A 251 -5.52 23.36 -1.03
CA LEU A 251 -6.93 23.66 -1.31
C LEU A 251 -7.20 25.18 -1.39
N ASP A 252 -6.54 25.99 -0.57
CA ASP A 252 -6.73 27.45 -0.52
C ASP A 252 -5.99 28.20 -1.65
N THR A 253 -5.01 27.57 -2.31
CA THR A 253 -4.13 28.26 -3.27
C THR A 253 -4.22 27.73 -4.70
N ASP A 254 -4.84 26.58 -4.94
CA ASP A 254 -5.03 25.99 -6.26
C ASP A 254 -6.46 26.28 -6.75
N PRO A 255 -6.64 27.04 -7.86
CA PRO A 255 -7.96 27.47 -8.31
C PRO A 255 -8.88 26.32 -8.77
N ARG A 256 -8.34 25.10 -8.93
CA ARG A 256 -9.17 23.93 -9.18
C ARG A 256 -10.11 23.62 -8.01
N PHE A 257 -9.85 24.16 -6.83
CA PHE A 257 -10.64 23.99 -5.63
C PHE A 257 -11.49 25.20 -5.22
N ASP A 258 -11.55 26.27 -6.02
CA ASP A 258 -12.27 27.50 -5.66
C ASP A 258 -13.76 27.27 -5.35
N ALA A 259 -14.39 26.28 -6.00
CA ALA A 259 -15.78 25.89 -5.77
C ALA A 259 -15.90 24.55 -5.03
N ALA A 260 -14.78 23.90 -4.70
CA ALA A 260 -14.80 22.57 -4.16
C ALA A 260 -15.14 22.54 -2.66
N GLU A 261 -15.98 21.59 -2.28
CA GLU A 261 -16.40 21.36 -0.89
C GLU A 261 -15.99 19.94 -0.45
N ARG A 262 -15.66 19.77 0.82
CA ARG A 262 -15.40 18.46 1.38
C ARG A 262 -16.69 17.68 1.54
N ILE A 263 -16.68 16.43 1.12
CA ILE A 263 -17.77 15.50 1.42
C ILE A 263 -17.65 15.08 2.88
N ASP A 264 -18.70 15.35 3.67
CA ASP A 264 -18.72 15.10 5.11
C ASP A 264 -18.41 13.64 5.48
N GLY A 265 -17.53 13.47 6.46
CA GLY A 265 -17.10 12.14 6.94
C GLY A 265 -16.15 11.39 6.00
N ARG A 266 -15.81 11.96 4.85
CA ARG A 266 -14.91 11.38 3.85
C ARG A 266 -13.51 11.99 3.94
N HIS A 267 -12.82 11.68 5.05
CA HIS A 267 -11.43 12.04 5.24
C HIS A 267 -10.65 10.83 5.73
N HIS A 268 -9.46 10.64 5.19
CA HIS A 268 -8.65 9.47 5.47
C HIS A 268 -7.24 9.87 5.88
N ARG A 269 -6.63 9.07 6.74
CA ARG A 269 -5.22 9.16 7.11
C ARG A 269 -4.60 7.80 6.98
N GLY A 270 -3.42 7.74 6.39
CA GLY A 270 -2.68 6.51 6.17
C GLY A 270 -1.22 6.63 6.54
N SER A 271 -0.56 5.49 6.62
CA SER A 271 0.89 5.42 6.67
C SER A 271 1.39 4.14 6.03
N ALA A 272 2.60 4.17 5.50
CA ALA A 272 3.28 3.00 4.95
C ALA A 272 4.77 3.09 5.32
N HIS A 273 5.47 1.95 5.33
CA HIS A 273 6.92 1.93 5.51
C HIS A 273 7.59 1.61 4.16
N LEU A 274 8.54 2.45 3.77
CA LEU A 274 9.26 2.37 2.50
C LEU A 274 10.70 1.93 2.78
N GLN A 275 10.89 0.63 2.99
CA GLN A 275 12.17 0.02 3.33
C GLN A 275 12.27 -1.39 2.79
N MET A 276 13.49 -1.91 2.69
CA MET A 276 13.70 -3.33 2.44
C MET A 276 13.43 -4.11 3.73
N PRO A 277 12.60 -5.14 3.70
CA PRO A 277 12.51 -6.07 4.82
C PRO A 277 13.80 -6.92 4.91
N GLU A 278 14.21 -7.26 6.12
CA GLU A 278 15.31 -8.20 6.34
C GLU A 278 14.86 -9.64 6.12
N ARG A 279 13.68 -9.97 6.63
CA ARG A 279 12.95 -11.22 6.42
C ARG A 279 11.46 -10.99 6.64
N LEU A 280 10.63 -11.89 6.14
CA LEU A 280 9.17 -11.81 6.22
C LEU A 280 8.55 -13.07 6.81
N SER A 281 9.35 -14.12 7.01
CA SER A 281 8.91 -15.40 7.55
C SER A 281 9.77 -15.85 8.74
N ALA A 282 9.22 -16.73 9.55
CA ALA A 282 9.88 -17.44 10.66
C ALA A 282 9.15 -18.77 10.86
N ASP A 283 9.56 -19.56 11.85
CA ASP A 283 8.83 -20.79 12.20
C ASP A 283 7.36 -20.45 12.52
N ASN A 284 6.44 -21.10 11.83
CA ASN A 284 4.98 -20.93 11.94
C ASN A 284 4.46 -19.52 11.64
N PHE A 285 5.23 -18.67 10.93
CA PHE A 285 4.91 -17.24 10.79
C PHE A 285 5.22 -16.63 9.42
N MET A 286 4.30 -15.80 8.92
CA MET A 286 4.54 -14.91 7.77
C MET A 286 3.97 -13.49 8.02
N ALA A 287 4.68 -12.46 7.53
CA ALA A 287 4.23 -11.07 7.50
C ALA A 287 3.84 -10.68 6.08
N ILE A 288 2.62 -10.15 5.89
CA ILE A 288 2.08 -9.84 4.56
C ILE A 288 1.52 -8.41 4.44
N GLY A 289 1.33 -7.95 3.20
CA GLY A 289 0.82 -6.60 2.94
C GLY A 289 1.74 -5.52 3.49
N ASP A 290 1.18 -4.43 4.02
CA ASP A 290 1.96 -3.32 4.57
C ASP A 290 2.71 -3.65 5.88
N THR A 291 2.43 -4.80 6.48
CA THR A 291 3.27 -5.37 7.53
C THR A 291 4.63 -5.78 6.97
N ALA A 292 4.65 -6.22 5.70
CA ALA A 292 5.83 -6.53 4.91
C ALA A 292 6.05 -5.40 3.89
N PRO A 293 6.71 -4.29 4.17
CA PRO A 293 6.72 -3.05 3.37
C PRO A 293 6.54 -3.24 1.85
N THR A 294 5.30 -3.39 1.37
CA THR A 294 4.99 -3.75 -0.03
C THR A 294 4.73 -2.53 -0.92
N VAL A 295 4.44 -1.37 -0.33
CA VAL A 295 4.08 -0.15 -1.08
C VAL A 295 5.23 0.30 -1.98
N ASP A 296 4.92 0.56 -3.25
CA ASP A 296 5.87 1.15 -4.20
C ASP A 296 6.37 2.51 -3.71
N PRO A 297 7.69 2.67 -3.51
CA PRO A 297 8.21 3.91 -2.94
C PRO A 297 8.26 5.08 -3.93
N VAL A 298 8.03 4.86 -5.22
CA VAL A 298 8.05 5.91 -6.25
C VAL A 298 6.67 6.51 -6.47
N TRP A 299 5.65 5.65 -6.61
CA TRP A 299 4.29 6.08 -6.97
C TRP A 299 3.26 5.86 -5.87
N GLY A 300 3.64 5.17 -4.77
CA GLY A 300 2.75 4.89 -3.63
C GLY A 300 1.69 3.82 -3.91
N GLU A 301 1.78 3.08 -5.04
CA GLU A 301 0.88 1.96 -5.31
C GLU A 301 1.15 0.84 -4.30
N GLY A 302 0.11 0.33 -3.67
CA GLY A 302 0.23 -0.72 -2.66
C GLY A 302 -0.83 -1.80 -2.75
N ILE A 303 -1.97 -1.53 -3.42
CA ILE A 303 -3.12 -2.46 -3.44
C ILE A 303 -2.74 -3.75 -4.15
N HIS A 304 -2.20 -3.65 -5.37
CA HIS A 304 -1.79 -4.81 -6.16
C HIS A 304 -0.70 -5.63 -5.45
N ALA A 305 0.30 -4.97 -4.89
CA ALA A 305 1.36 -5.63 -4.13
C ALA A 305 0.81 -6.31 -2.86
N CYS A 306 -0.13 -5.68 -2.14
CA CYS A 306 -0.82 -6.31 -1.01
C CYS A 306 -1.58 -7.57 -1.44
N MET A 307 -2.32 -7.53 -2.54
CA MET A 307 -3.05 -8.67 -3.07
C MET A 307 -2.10 -9.82 -3.49
N LYS A 308 -1.01 -9.48 -4.19
CA LYS A 308 0.05 -10.45 -4.54
C LYS A 308 0.69 -11.07 -3.30
N SER A 309 0.96 -10.26 -2.28
CA SER A 309 1.53 -10.71 -1.01
C SER A 309 0.64 -11.75 -0.30
N GLY A 310 -0.68 -11.49 -0.24
CA GLY A 310 -1.65 -12.43 0.30
C GLY A 310 -1.68 -13.76 -0.47
N ARG A 311 -1.66 -13.69 -1.81
CA ARG A 311 -1.59 -14.88 -2.69
C ARG A 311 -0.29 -15.65 -2.52
N ALA A 312 0.85 -14.97 -2.44
CA ALA A 312 2.15 -15.60 -2.23
C ALA A 312 2.22 -16.35 -0.90
N ALA A 313 1.67 -15.74 0.17
CA ALA A 313 1.58 -16.41 1.47
C ALA A 313 0.68 -17.64 1.43
N ALA A 314 -0.46 -17.58 0.73
CA ALA A 314 -1.35 -18.71 0.56
C ALA A 314 -0.69 -19.87 -0.22
N ILE A 315 0.06 -19.55 -1.29
CA ILE A 315 0.83 -20.57 -2.05
C ILE A 315 1.90 -21.21 -1.16
N THR A 316 2.61 -20.42 -0.37
CA THR A 316 3.66 -20.94 0.52
C THR A 316 3.06 -21.83 1.61
N ALA A 317 1.96 -21.42 2.25
CA ALA A 317 1.26 -22.25 3.23
C ALA A 317 0.76 -23.57 2.62
N ASP A 318 0.16 -23.51 1.43
CA ASP A 318 -0.27 -24.69 0.68
C ASP A 318 0.89 -25.69 0.47
N HIS A 319 2.06 -25.21 0.07
CA HIS A 319 3.25 -26.07 -0.07
C HIS A 319 3.67 -26.74 1.24
N CYS A 320 3.52 -26.05 2.39
CA CYS A 320 3.81 -26.62 3.70
C CYS A 320 2.83 -27.73 4.09
N PHE A 321 1.56 -27.60 3.70
CA PHE A 321 0.49 -28.54 4.09
C PHE A 321 0.36 -29.74 3.15
N ILE A 322 0.68 -29.61 1.85
CA ILE A 322 0.61 -30.73 0.89
C ILE A 322 1.80 -31.67 0.95
N ALA A 323 2.84 -31.35 1.71
CA ALA A 323 3.97 -32.22 1.93
C ALA A 323 3.54 -33.55 2.67
N ASN A 324 4.34 -34.61 2.58
CA ASN A 324 4.02 -35.85 3.25
C ASN A 324 3.91 -35.73 4.78
N GLU A 325 4.60 -34.76 5.35
CA GLU A 325 4.49 -34.30 6.74
C GLU A 325 4.35 -32.76 6.69
N VAL A 326 3.44 -32.24 7.52
CA VAL A 326 3.27 -30.80 7.66
C VAL A 326 4.55 -30.19 8.24
N ASP A 327 5.18 -29.28 7.51
CA ASP A 327 6.43 -28.63 7.93
C ASP A 327 6.31 -27.11 7.72
N THR A 328 6.03 -26.41 8.81
CA THR A 328 5.86 -24.97 8.90
C THR A 328 7.10 -24.24 9.44
N SER A 329 8.27 -24.89 9.33
CA SER A 329 9.55 -24.32 9.71
C SER A 329 9.90 -23.09 8.88
N ALA A 330 10.77 -22.25 9.44
CA ALA A 330 11.30 -21.07 8.74
C ALA A 330 11.95 -21.43 7.40
N ALA A 331 12.54 -22.62 7.28
CA ALA A 331 13.15 -23.08 6.04
C ALA A 331 12.13 -23.23 4.91
N ASN A 332 10.96 -23.79 5.18
CA ASN A 332 9.89 -23.96 4.19
C ASN A 332 9.11 -22.67 3.98
N LEU A 333 8.83 -21.92 5.04
CA LEU A 333 8.12 -20.63 4.93
C LEU A 333 8.97 -19.54 4.26
N SER A 334 10.30 -19.68 4.17
CA SER A 334 11.17 -18.76 3.43
C SER A 334 10.86 -18.70 1.93
N GLY A 335 10.14 -19.67 1.37
CA GLY A 335 9.60 -19.58 0.01
C GLY A 335 8.71 -18.36 -0.20
N TYR A 336 8.07 -17.84 0.85
CA TYR A 336 7.35 -16.58 0.81
C TYR A 336 8.29 -15.38 0.60
N ASP A 337 9.43 -15.36 1.27
CA ASP A 337 10.45 -14.30 1.09
C ASP A 337 10.95 -14.27 -0.36
N ASP A 338 11.17 -15.43 -0.98
CA ASP A 338 11.58 -15.53 -2.39
C ASP A 338 10.48 -15.02 -3.34
N LEU A 339 9.22 -15.39 -3.11
CA LEU A 339 8.07 -14.90 -3.88
C LEU A 339 7.87 -13.39 -3.68
N TRP A 340 8.09 -12.88 -2.48
CA TRP A 340 8.00 -11.45 -2.23
C TRP A 340 9.02 -10.67 -3.07
N HIS A 341 10.26 -11.13 -3.14
CA HIS A 341 11.31 -10.49 -3.92
C HIS A 341 11.12 -10.60 -5.44
N SER A 342 10.54 -11.71 -5.93
CA SER A 342 10.38 -11.94 -7.36
C SER A 342 9.07 -11.43 -7.94
N GLU A 343 7.96 -11.53 -7.18
CA GLU A 343 6.61 -11.32 -7.71
C GLU A 343 5.85 -10.17 -7.03
N VAL A 344 6.05 -9.99 -5.70
CA VAL A 344 5.28 -8.99 -4.94
C VAL A 344 5.88 -7.61 -5.10
N ALA A 345 7.17 -7.47 -4.84
CA ALA A 345 7.88 -6.20 -4.87
C ALA A 345 9.22 -6.32 -5.63
N PRO A 346 9.17 -6.68 -6.91
CA PRO A 346 10.39 -6.76 -7.73
C PRO A 346 11.08 -5.40 -7.81
N GLU A 347 12.41 -5.43 -7.90
CA GLU A 347 13.25 -4.23 -8.00
C GLU A 347 13.10 -3.21 -6.83
N MET A 348 12.51 -3.59 -5.69
CA MET A 348 12.26 -2.69 -4.56
C MET A 348 13.50 -1.86 -4.15
N ARG A 349 14.71 -2.45 -4.20
CA ARG A 349 15.96 -1.72 -3.89
C ARG A 349 16.21 -0.57 -4.86
N ILE A 350 15.94 -0.77 -6.15
CA ILE A 350 16.12 0.25 -7.19
C ILE A 350 15.03 1.31 -7.02
N ARG A 351 13.79 0.90 -6.76
CA ARG A 351 12.67 1.81 -6.52
C ARG A 351 12.89 2.70 -5.31
N LEU A 352 13.41 2.16 -4.20
CA LEU A 352 13.81 2.93 -3.02
C LEU A 352 14.93 3.94 -3.32
N LEU A 353 15.89 3.59 -4.18
CA LEU A 353 16.92 4.53 -4.61
C LEU A 353 16.33 5.66 -5.47
N VAL A 354 15.49 5.31 -6.44
CA VAL A 354 14.83 6.28 -7.33
C VAL A 354 13.96 7.25 -6.54
N SER A 355 13.14 6.76 -5.61
CA SER A 355 12.28 7.61 -4.78
C SER A 355 13.10 8.59 -3.91
N ARG A 356 14.20 8.12 -3.34
CA ARG A 356 15.11 8.99 -2.56
C ARG A 356 15.73 10.11 -3.40
N VAL A 357 16.09 9.83 -4.66
CA VAL A 357 16.60 10.85 -5.58
C VAL A 357 15.50 11.81 -5.96
N LEU A 358 14.33 11.30 -6.35
CA LEU A 358 13.18 12.09 -6.79
C LEU A 358 12.72 13.06 -5.71
N TYR A 359 12.46 12.57 -4.50
CA TYR A 359 11.93 13.40 -3.40
C TYR A 359 12.96 14.30 -2.72
N GLN A 360 14.25 14.17 -3.03
CA GLN A 360 15.28 15.12 -2.62
C GLN A 360 15.62 16.16 -3.68
N ALA A 361 15.13 16.00 -4.90
CA ALA A 361 15.35 16.95 -5.98
C ALA A 361 14.57 18.25 -5.73
N PRO A 362 15.14 19.44 -5.98
CA PRO A 362 14.39 20.70 -5.82
C PRO A 362 13.33 20.88 -6.92
N ASN A 363 12.34 21.76 -6.68
CA ASN A 363 11.19 21.98 -7.58
C ASN A 363 11.59 22.25 -9.04
N ASP A 364 12.64 23.05 -9.30
CA ASP A 364 13.14 23.31 -10.66
C ASP A 364 13.67 22.03 -11.35
N ARG A 365 14.18 21.10 -10.57
CA ARG A 365 14.59 19.78 -11.09
C ARG A 365 13.38 18.88 -11.32
N LEU A 366 12.35 18.98 -10.49
CA LEU A 366 11.08 18.26 -10.69
C LEU A 366 10.39 18.73 -11.98
N ASP A 367 10.36 20.04 -12.27
CA ASP A 367 9.89 20.58 -13.55
C ASP A 367 10.65 19.99 -14.75
N THR A 368 11.97 19.88 -14.61
CA THR A 368 12.78 19.27 -15.66
C THR A 368 12.51 17.77 -15.80
N PHE A 369 12.33 17.07 -14.69
CA PHE A 369 11.99 15.64 -14.67
C PHE A 369 10.65 15.40 -15.40
N VAL A 370 9.60 16.13 -15.05
CA VAL A 370 8.28 16.00 -15.68
C VAL A 370 8.35 16.32 -17.19
N ARG A 371 9.10 17.34 -17.57
CA ARG A 371 9.34 17.67 -18.99
C ARG A 371 10.06 16.56 -19.74
N ASP A 372 11.04 15.94 -19.11
CA ASP A 372 11.86 14.89 -19.72
C ASP A 372 11.11 13.56 -19.87
N LEU A 373 10.00 13.33 -19.12
CA LEU A 373 9.12 12.17 -19.32
C LEU A 373 8.62 12.08 -20.77
N ARG A 374 8.43 13.20 -21.45
CA ARG A 374 8.05 13.25 -22.89
C ARG A 374 9.10 12.62 -23.84
N ARG A 375 10.30 12.34 -23.35
CA ARG A 375 11.40 11.71 -24.12
C ARG A 375 11.42 10.20 -23.97
N ILE A 376 10.63 9.64 -23.07
CA ILE A 376 10.54 8.21 -22.87
C ILE A 376 9.48 7.68 -23.84
N ASP A 377 9.80 6.58 -24.51
CA ASP A 377 8.86 5.92 -25.40
C ASP A 377 7.66 5.39 -24.61
N ALA A 378 6.45 5.53 -25.16
CA ALA A 378 5.23 5.08 -24.51
C ALA A 378 5.25 3.57 -24.18
N ASP A 379 5.85 2.74 -25.04
CA ASP A 379 6.01 1.32 -24.79
C ASP A 379 7.00 1.03 -23.64
N GLU A 380 7.97 1.91 -23.41
CA GLU A 380 8.89 1.80 -22.26
C GLU A 380 8.22 2.22 -20.97
N LEU A 381 7.36 3.25 -21.02
CA LEU A 381 6.56 3.68 -19.85
C LEU A 381 5.50 2.62 -19.47
N ALA A 382 4.84 2.01 -20.47
CA ALA A 382 3.90 0.92 -20.21
C ALA A 382 4.56 -0.30 -19.55
N LYS A 383 5.85 -0.57 -19.84
CA LYS A 383 6.63 -1.61 -19.13
C LYS A 383 6.99 -1.25 -17.69
N ALA A 384 6.75 -0.01 -17.26
CA ALA A 384 6.89 0.37 -15.85
C ALA A 384 5.84 -0.32 -14.97
N ASP A 385 4.69 -0.67 -15.53
CA ASP A 385 3.68 -1.48 -14.83
C ASP A 385 4.21 -2.88 -14.50
N ASP A 386 5.15 -3.41 -15.29
CA ASP A 386 5.84 -4.68 -15.02
C ASP A 386 6.95 -4.58 -13.95
N GLY A 387 7.09 -3.41 -13.33
CA GLY A 387 8.04 -3.19 -12.23
C GLY A 387 9.38 -2.59 -12.65
N SER A 388 9.74 -2.54 -13.91
CA SER A 388 11.04 -2.02 -14.34
C SER A 388 11.10 -0.49 -14.27
N VAL A 389 11.97 0.04 -13.43
CA VAL A 389 12.26 1.49 -13.32
C VAL A 389 13.51 1.92 -14.08
N ARG A 390 14.07 1.03 -14.90
CA ARG A 390 15.33 1.31 -15.65
C ARG A 390 15.22 2.51 -16.58
N TYR A 391 14.02 2.80 -17.11
CA TYR A 391 13.78 3.97 -17.93
C TYR A 391 13.97 5.27 -17.13
N LEU A 392 13.68 5.29 -15.82
CA LEU A 392 13.90 6.47 -14.97
C LEU A 392 15.39 6.84 -14.87
N MET A 393 16.29 5.88 -15.08
CA MET A 393 17.73 6.16 -15.16
C MET A 393 18.09 7.03 -16.38
N LYS A 394 17.27 7.00 -17.45
CA LYS A 394 17.46 7.86 -18.64
C LYS A 394 17.16 9.33 -18.36
N LEU A 395 16.41 9.60 -17.27
CA LEU A 395 16.06 10.94 -16.85
C LEU A 395 17.11 11.60 -15.95
N LEU A 396 18.17 10.87 -15.60
CA LEU A 396 19.26 11.41 -14.78
C LEU A 396 20.17 12.30 -15.63
N HIS A 397 20.45 13.49 -15.11
CA HIS A 397 21.35 14.47 -15.69
C HIS A 397 22.70 14.49 -14.94
N VAL A 398 23.74 15.00 -15.60
CA VAL A 398 25.07 15.18 -14.97
C VAL A 398 24.99 16.03 -13.70
N ARG A 399 24.07 17.00 -13.65
CA ARG A 399 23.80 17.83 -12.45
C ARG A 399 23.23 17.05 -11.27
N ASP A 400 22.69 15.83 -11.48
CA ASP A 400 22.15 14.98 -10.43
C ASP A 400 23.25 14.16 -9.71
N VAL A 401 24.47 14.14 -10.26
CA VAL A 401 25.61 13.38 -9.67
C VAL A 401 25.85 13.72 -8.20
N PRO A 402 25.86 14.99 -7.76
CA PRO A 402 26.03 15.31 -6.35
C PRO A 402 24.88 14.79 -5.46
N LEU A 403 23.65 14.81 -5.98
CA LEU A 403 22.47 14.29 -5.30
C LEU A 403 22.54 12.77 -5.18
N LEU A 404 22.86 12.08 -6.27
CA LEU A 404 23.07 10.63 -6.29
C LEU A 404 24.17 10.20 -5.32
N ALA A 405 25.31 10.89 -5.32
CA ALA A 405 26.39 10.61 -4.39
C ALA A 405 25.95 10.74 -2.92
N ARG A 406 25.18 11.78 -2.59
CA ARG A 406 24.64 11.99 -1.24
C ARG A 406 23.68 10.86 -0.85
N VAL A 407 22.74 10.50 -1.74
CA VAL A 407 21.76 9.43 -1.50
C VAL A 407 22.47 8.08 -1.29
N LEU A 408 23.47 7.77 -2.12
CA LEU A 408 24.24 6.53 -2.03
C LEU A 408 25.11 6.47 -0.75
N LEU A 409 25.65 7.60 -0.28
CA LEU A 409 26.39 7.65 0.97
C LEU A 409 25.46 7.46 2.18
N ALA A 410 24.28 8.11 2.17
CA ALA A 410 23.29 7.96 3.23
C ALA A 410 22.64 6.56 3.29
N SER A 411 22.68 5.78 2.20
CA SER A 411 22.15 4.43 2.18
C SER A 411 23.10 3.36 2.74
N ARG A 412 24.35 3.75 3.10
CA ARG A 412 25.35 2.86 3.69
C ARG A 412 25.44 2.97 5.21
N THR A 413 24.80 3.95 5.78
CA THR A 413 24.64 4.16 7.22
C THR A 413 23.27 3.72 7.69
#